data_69ca07aebe0bff3728c4724ff6384eb6
#
_entry.id   69ca07aebe0bff3728c4724ff6384eb6
#
_cell.length_a   1.000
_cell.length_b   1.000
_cell.length_c   1.000
_cell.angle_alpha   90.00
_cell.angle_beta   90.00
_cell.angle_gamma   90.00
#
_symmetry.space_group_name_H-M   'P 1'
#
loop_
_entity.id
_entity.type
_entity.pdbx_description
1 polymer ?
#
loop_
_entity_poly.entity_id
_entity_poly.type
_entity_poly.pdbx_seq_one_letter_code
_entity_poly.pdbx_strand_id
1 'polypeptide(L)'
;TRGGPGGRNRVYSSRDRTRLRLTLRAKRLGLSLSEAKEIIDMYDSPRDTVPQLQKFLTVLTHHRGQLEEQLREIQVNLDEVKVQEKEARALLARHSKK
;
A
#
# COMPACT_ATOMS: atom_id res chain seq x y z
N THR A 1 22.14 -4.49 -32.68
CA THR A 1 22.04 -4.79 -32.27
C THR A 1 21.72 -4.90 -31.78
N ARG A 2 21.96 -4.84 -31.99
CA ARG A 2 21.76 -5.13 -31.45
C ARG A 2 21.46 -5.44 -30.97
N GLY A 3 21.65 -5.43 -31.27
CA GLY A 3 21.48 -5.81 -30.75
C GLY A 3 20.90 -5.80 -30.46
N GLY A 4 21.01 -5.72 -30.79
CA GLY A 4 20.73 -5.81 -30.45
C GLY A 4 20.02 -5.83 -30.21
N PRO A 5 20.16 -5.88 -30.54
CA PRO A 5 19.41 -6.07 -30.23
C PRO A 5 18.72 -6.43 -29.77
N GLY A 6 18.80 -6.58 -29.84
CA GLY A 6 18.25 -7.03 -29.47
C GLY A 6 17.84 -7.26 -28.74
N GLY A 7 18.20 -7.27 -28.49
CA GLY A 7 17.96 -7.70 -27.76
C GLY A 7 17.45 -7.38 -26.92
N ARG A 8 17.52 -6.88 -27.00
CA ARG A 8 17.04 -6.73 -26.44
C ARG A 8 16.10 -6.86 -26.03
N ASN A 9 15.88 -6.88 -26.37
CA ASN A 9 14.84 -7.15 -26.28
C ASN A 9 14.40 -7.76 -25.43
N ARG A 10 14.83 -7.53 -25.00
CA ARG A 10 14.64 -8.15 -24.34
C ARG A 10 13.94 -8.39 -23.65
N VAL A 11 14.22 -7.98 -23.43
CA VAL A 11 13.12 -8.89 -23.19
C VAL A 11 13.08 -9.40 -21.77
N TYR A 12 11.92 -9.31 -21.16
CA TYR A 12 11.77 -9.74 -19.79
C TYR A 12 11.60 -11.25 -19.68
N SER A 13 12.27 -11.86 -18.72
CA SER A 13 12.07 -13.25 -18.40
C SER A 13 10.76 -13.39 -17.62
N SER A 14 10.32 -14.62 -17.42
CA SER A 14 9.15 -14.88 -16.57
C SER A 14 9.35 -14.32 -15.18
N ARG A 15 10.57 -14.45 -14.67
CA ARG A 15 10.92 -13.94 -13.36
C ARG A 15 10.77 -12.42 -13.30
N ASP A 16 11.23 -11.74 -14.34
CA ASP A 16 11.14 -10.28 -14.40
C ASP A 16 9.69 -9.83 -14.43
N ARG A 17 8.85 -10.55 -15.16
CA ARG A 17 7.42 -10.22 -15.21
C ARG A 17 6.76 -10.40 -13.87
N THR A 18 7.12 -11.48 -13.18
CA THR A 18 6.57 -11.74 -11.86
C THR A 18 6.97 -10.64 -10.88
N ARG A 19 8.26 -10.26 -10.92
CA ARG A 19 8.74 -9.19 -10.05
C ARG A 19 8.01 -7.89 -10.31
N LEU A 20 7.80 -7.57 -11.58
CA LEU A 20 7.09 -6.33 -11.93
C LEU A 20 5.64 -6.39 -11.43
N ARG A 21 4.99 -7.52 -11.64
CA ARG A 21 3.61 -7.68 -11.20
C ARG A 21 3.48 -7.53 -9.69
N LEU A 22 4.42 -8.11 -8.96
CA LEU A 22 4.44 -8.01 -7.50
C LEU A 22 4.69 -6.58 -7.05
N THR A 23 5.59 -5.90 -7.74
CA THR A 23 5.91 -4.51 -7.43
C THR A 23 4.68 -3.62 -7.61
N LEU A 24 3.98 -3.80 -8.73
CA LEU A 24 2.78 -3.01 -9.00
C LEU A 24 1.68 -3.32 -8.00
N ARG A 25 1.55 -4.57 -7.62
CA ARG A 25 0.55 -4.96 -6.63
C ARG A 25 0.86 -4.36 -5.27
N ALA A 26 2.13 -4.42 -4.87
CA ALA A 26 2.57 -3.84 -3.60
C ALA A 26 2.27 -2.35 -3.55
N LYS A 27 2.55 -1.67 -4.66
CA LYS A 27 2.29 -0.25 -4.75
C LYS A 27 0.80 0.06 -4.60
N ARG A 28 -0.03 -0.74 -5.26
CA ARG A 28 -1.48 -0.55 -5.20
C ARG A 28 -2.02 -0.77 -3.79
N LEU A 29 -1.43 -1.71 -3.06
CA LEU A 29 -1.84 -1.99 -1.69
C LEU A 29 -1.29 -0.99 -0.68
N GLY A 30 -0.39 -0.12 -1.13
CA GLY A 30 0.20 0.86 -0.24
C GLY A 30 1.29 0.31 0.64
N LEU A 31 1.92 -0.79 0.22
CA LEU A 31 3.01 -1.39 0.99
C LEU A 31 4.25 -0.49 0.92
N SER A 32 5.01 -0.48 1.99
CA SER A 32 6.27 0.25 2.02
C SER A 32 7.28 -0.46 1.10
N LEU A 33 8.34 0.24 0.76
CA LEU A 33 9.41 -0.34 -0.03
C LEU A 33 9.98 -1.58 0.64
N SER A 34 10.13 -1.51 1.94
CA SER A 34 10.65 -2.61 2.73
C SER A 34 9.75 -3.84 2.64
N GLU A 35 8.45 -3.62 2.80
CA GLU A 35 7.47 -4.70 2.71
C GLU A 35 7.42 -5.29 1.31
N ALA A 36 7.44 -4.43 0.30
CA ALA A 36 7.43 -4.87 -1.09
C ALA A 36 8.67 -5.70 -1.39
N LYS A 37 9.81 -5.25 -0.90
CA LYS A 37 11.05 -5.96 -1.14
C LYS A 37 11.05 -7.35 -0.50
N GLU A 38 10.49 -7.47 0.68
CA GLU A 38 10.38 -8.76 1.33
C GLU A 38 9.59 -9.75 0.48
N ILE A 39 8.49 -9.28 -0.08
CA ILE A 39 7.65 -10.13 -0.92
C ILE A 39 8.36 -10.52 -2.20
N ILE A 40 9.01 -9.56 -2.84
CA ILE A 40 9.69 -9.80 -4.09
C ILE A 40 10.87 -10.77 -3.88
N ASP A 41 11.63 -10.56 -2.82
CA ASP A 41 12.77 -11.43 -2.53
C ASP A 41 12.34 -12.86 -2.28
N MET A 42 11.18 -13.03 -1.70
CA MET A 42 10.62 -14.34 -1.46
C MET A 42 10.40 -15.10 -2.76
N TYR A 43 9.91 -14.41 -3.77
CA TYR A 43 9.62 -15.03 -5.05
C TYR A 43 10.86 -15.27 -5.90
N ASP A 44 11.99 -14.71 -5.47
CA ASP A 44 13.25 -14.97 -6.16
C ASP A 44 13.83 -16.31 -5.73
N SER A 45 13.41 -16.81 -4.59
CA SER A 45 13.86 -18.11 -4.12
C SER A 45 12.99 -19.19 -4.70
N PRO A 46 13.59 -20.16 -5.35
CA PRO A 46 12.81 -21.25 -5.93
C PRO A 46 12.42 -22.20 -4.83
N ARG A 47 11.34 -22.21 -4.33
CA ARG A 47 11.01 -23.07 -3.45
C ARG A 47 9.90 -23.16 -2.82
N ASP A 48 9.68 -23.59 -1.82
CA ASP A 48 8.54 -24.05 -1.09
C ASP A 48 7.45 -23.01 -1.10
N THR A 49 6.34 -23.31 -1.72
CA THR A 49 5.20 -22.43 -1.82
C THR A 49 4.62 -22.08 -0.45
N VAL A 50 4.63 -23.07 0.46
CA VAL A 50 4.03 -22.85 1.78
C VAL A 50 4.76 -21.78 2.59
N PRO A 51 6.09 -21.86 2.74
CA PRO A 51 6.81 -20.80 3.45
C PRO A 51 6.63 -19.44 2.79
N GLN A 52 6.55 -19.40 1.47
CA GLN A 52 6.35 -18.13 0.76
C GLN A 52 4.98 -17.53 1.09
N LEU A 53 3.95 -18.35 1.10
CA LEU A 53 2.61 -17.88 1.42
C LEU A 53 2.51 -17.44 2.87
N GLN A 54 3.16 -18.15 3.76
CA GLN A 54 3.16 -17.79 5.17
C GLN A 54 3.83 -16.43 5.37
N LYS A 55 4.94 -16.20 4.69
CA LYS A 55 5.64 -14.92 4.78
C LYS A 55 4.78 -13.81 4.20
N PHE A 56 4.17 -14.07 3.05
CA PHE A 56 3.31 -13.10 2.41
C PHE A 56 2.14 -12.73 3.33
N LEU A 57 1.54 -13.74 3.94
CA LEU A 57 0.43 -13.51 4.85
C LEU A 57 0.86 -12.69 6.06
N THR A 58 2.06 -12.95 6.58
CA THR A 58 2.60 -12.19 7.70
C THR A 58 2.74 -10.71 7.33
N VAL A 59 3.28 -10.43 6.15
CA VAL A 59 3.44 -9.05 5.68
C VAL A 59 2.07 -8.38 5.54
N LEU A 60 1.12 -9.08 4.91
CA LEU A 60 -0.21 -8.53 4.70
C LEU A 60 -0.95 -8.27 6.01
N THR A 61 -0.83 -9.20 6.96
CA THR A 61 -1.50 -9.05 8.25
C THR A 61 -0.95 -7.85 9.01
N HIS A 62 0.37 -7.69 8.97
CA HIS A 62 1.00 -6.54 9.61
C HIS A 62 0.53 -5.24 8.97
N HIS A 63 0.52 -5.21 7.65
CA HIS A 63 0.10 -4.01 6.92
C HIS A 63 -1.37 -3.69 7.19
N ARG A 64 -2.22 -4.72 7.24
CA ARG A 64 -3.63 -4.51 7.56
C ARG A 64 -3.79 -3.87 8.92
N GLY A 65 -3.01 -4.33 9.90
CA GLY A 65 -3.06 -3.75 11.24
C GLY A 65 -2.69 -2.27 11.24
N GLN A 66 -1.69 -1.91 10.46
CA GLN A 66 -1.29 -0.51 10.34
C GLN A 66 -2.41 0.33 9.73
N LEU A 67 -3.05 -0.20 8.69
CA LEU A 67 -4.15 0.51 8.04
C LEU A 67 -5.33 0.67 8.97
N GLU A 68 -5.63 -0.35 9.75
CA GLU A 68 -6.73 -0.28 10.72
C GLU A 68 -6.45 0.77 11.78
N GLU A 69 -5.20 0.87 12.20
CA GLU A 69 -4.80 1.89 13.16
C GLU A 69 -4.96 3.28 12.57
N GLN A 70 -4.51 3.47 11.33
CA GLN A 70 -4.65 4.73 10.63
C GLN A 70 -6.11 5.11 10.46
N LEU A 71 -6.93 4.11 10.17
CA LEU A 71 -8.37 4.33 10.00
C LEU A 71 -8.99 4.85 11.29
N ARG A 72 -8.63 4.26 12.42
CA ARG A 72 -9.13 4.71 13.72
C ARG A 72 -8.71 6.14 14.00
N GLU A 73 -7.45 6.48 13.70
CA GLU A 73 -6.95 7.84 13.90
C GLU A 73 -7.68 8.84 13.03
N ILE A 74 -7.93 8.47 11.79
CA ILE A 74 -8.66 9.33 10.87
C ILE A 74 -10.09 9.51 11.35
N GLN A 75 -10.70 8.46 11.85
CA GLN A 75 -12.07 8.54 12.36
C GLN A 75 -12.16 9.51 13.54
N VAL A 76 -11.18 9.44 14.44
CA VAL A 76 -11.14 10.35 15.59
C VAL A 76 -10.99 11.80 15.11
N ASN A 77 -10.09 12.02 14.15
CA ASN A 77 -9.90 13.36 13.60
C ASN A 77 -11.15 13.87 12.91
N LEU A 78 -11.80 13.00 12.15
CA LEU A 78 -13.03 13.37 11.44
C LEU A 78 -14.12 13.77 12.43
N ASP A 79 -14.26 13.01 13.49
CA ASP A 79 -15.26 13.30 14.51
C ASP A 79 -14.98 14.65 15.16
N GLU A 80 -13.72 14.94 15.42
CA GLU A 80 -13.33 16.20 16.01
C GLU A 80 -13.64 17.38 15.09
N VAL A 81 -13.33 17.22 13.81
CA VAL A 81 -13.64 18.25 12.83
C VAL A 81 -15.13 18.52 12.77
N LYS A 82 -15.93 17.48 12.82
CA LYS A 82 -17.40 17.64 12.80
C LYS A 82 -17.89 18.40 14.01
N VAL A 83 -17.30 18.16 15.16
CA VAL A 83 -17.66 18.88 16.37
C VAL A 83 -17.32 20.38 16.21
N GLN A 84 -16.13 20.65 15.69
CA GLN A 84 -15.71 22.05 15.50
C GLN A 84 -16.56 22.76 14.47
N GLU A 85 -16.96 22.06 13.41
CA GLU A 85 -17.86 22.62 12.41
C GLU A 85 -19.17 23.01 13.03
N LYS A 86 -19.72 22.14 13.85
CA LYS A 86 -21.00 22.39 14.49
C LYS A 86 -20.93 23.63 15.39
N GLU A 87 -19.86 23.73 16.18
CA GLU A 87 -19.68 24.87 17.04
C GLU A 87 -19.50 26.17 16.27
N ALA A 88 -18.73 26.09 15.18
CA ALA A 88 -18.50 27.27 14.35
C ALA A 88 -19.82 27.75 13.70
N ARG A 89 -20.64 26.80 13.23
CA ARG A 89 -21.92 27.17 12.64
C ARG A 89 -22.85 27.79 13.65
N ALA A 90 -22.82 27.28 14.89
CA ALA A 90 -23.64 27.85 15.94
C ALA A 90 -23.22 29.28 16.28
N LEU A 91 -21.91 29.51 16.33
CA LEU A 91 -21.40 30.85 16.56
C LEU A 91 -21.74 31.79 15.42
N LEU A 92 -21.59 31.30 14.21
CA LEU A 92 -21.89 32.12 13.03
C LEU A 92 -23.37 32.50 13.01
N ALA A 93 -24.25 31.57 13.34
CA ALA A 93 -25.67 31.82 13.37
C ALA A 93 -26.02 32.89 14.40
N ARG A 94 -25.37 32.83 15.56
CA ARG A 94 -25.62 33.84 16.60
C ARG A 94 -25.20 35.24 16.16
N HIS A 95 -24.06 35.30 15.49
CA HIS A 95 -23.57 36.61 15.01
C HIS A 95 -24.43 37.11 13.83
N SER A 96 -24.93 36.19 13.02
CA SER A 96 -25.76 36.58 11.87
C SER A 96 -27.11 37.17 12.28
N LYS A 97 -27.58 36.79 13.44
CA LYS A 97 -28.89 37.26 13.87
C LYS A 97 -28.90 38.73 14.28
N LYS A 98 -27.75 39.30 14.37
CA LYS A 98 -27.69 40.70 14.65
C LYS A 98 -27.96 41.50 13.41
#